data_99a63aa260ed119a357e8d7dd05498e3
#
_entry.id   99a63aa260ed119a357e8d7dd05498e3
#
_cell.length_a   1.000
_cell.length_b   1.000
_cell.length_c   1.000
_cell.angle_alpha   90.00
_cell.angle_beta   90.00
_cell.angle_gamma   90.00
#
_symmetry.space_group_name_H-M   'P 1'
#
loop_
_entity.id
_entity.type
_entity.pdbx_description
1 polymer ?
#
loop_
_entity_poly.entity_id
_entity_poly.type
_entity_poly.pdbx_seq_one_letter_code
_entity_poly.pdbx_strand_id
1 'polypeptide(L)'
;MEGMRTRWRTVRRVLAVATMCLAALPAMAQARVPITEKIEWTWTDRPETPAADLPNVLLAGDSITRAYYPAVANELKGVANVYLFATSACSGDPRVPGQLRDYFSMMGVNFAVAHFNNGMHGWGYTEQQYAAGLPEMIAALRAGAPRAKLVWATTTPVRRDPTASGSSNARIDARNRLASELMSRERIPTDDQHQLMLTHNDLHSDDVHYTPAGSALQAQQVAAAIRALLPKP
;
A
#
# COMPACT_ATOMS: atom_id res chain seq x y z
N MET A 1 1.17 91.60 37.24
CA MET A 1 0.93 90.67 38.31
C MET A 1 0.60 89.33 37.65
N GLU A 2 1.42 88.59 37.71
CA GLU A 2 2.04 87.34 37.36
C GLU A 2 1.06 86.21 37.28
N GLY A 3 0.97 85.68 36.08
CA GLY A 3 0.21 84.49 35.75
C GLY A 3 1.07 83.24 35.75
N MET A 4 0.69 82.28 36.58
CA MET A 4 1.37 81.03 36.79
C MET A 4 0.95 80.02 35.68
N ARG A 5 1.85 79.70 34.80
CA ARG A 5 1.64 78.66 33.73
C ARG A 5 1.91 77.22 34.26
N THR A 6 0.87 76.44 34.43
CA THR A 6 0.95 75.05 34.81
C THR A 6 1.29 74.21 33.59
N ARG A 7 2.45 73.55 33.59
CA ARG A 7 2.89 72.61 32.54
C ARG A 7 2.31 71.25 32.85
N TRP A 8 1.43 70.71 31.97
CA TRP A 8 0.99 69.31 31.97
C TRP A 8 2.08 68.49 31.32
N ARG A 9 2.69 67.55 32.08
CA ARG A 9 3.56 66.49 31.56
C ARG A 9 2.70 65.25 31.18
N THR A 10 2.58 65.06 29.90
CA THR A 10 1.95 63.81 29.35
C THR A 10 2.90 62.64 29.52
N VAL A 11 2.58 61.68 30.42
CA VAL A 11 3.30 60.42 30.57
C VAL A 11 2.76 59.46 29.54
N ARG A 12 3.53 59.17 28.47
CA ARG A 12 3.24 58.10 27.52
C ARG A 12 3.63 56.79 28.16
N ARG A 13 2.63 55.97 28.54
CA ARG A 13 2.84 54.57 28.90
C ARG A 13 3.02 53.76 27.62
N VAL A 14 4.23 53.28 27.39
CA VAL A 14 4.53 52.31 26.34
C VAL A 14 4.13 50.91 26.87
N LEU A 15 3.03 50.33 26.38
CA LEU A 15 2.72 48.95 26.60
C LEU A 15 3.62 48.13 25.66
N ALA A 16 4.58 47.39 26.19
CA ALA A 16 5.31 46.37 25.47
C ALA A 16 4.45 45.09 25.43
N VAL A 17 3.88 44.81 24.28
CA VAL A 17 3.23 43.49 24.04
C VAL A 17 4.32 42.48 23.72
N ALA A 18 4.65 41.64 24.69
CA ALA A 18 5.52 40.50 24.48
C ALA A 18 4.75 39.43 23.73
N THR A 19 4.95 39.32 22.42
CA THR A 19 4.42 38.20 21.60
C THR A 19 5.23 36.96 21.93
N MET A 20 4.67 36.07 22.74
CA MET A 20 5.23 34.75 23.01
C MET A 20 4.99 33.87 21.77
N CYS A 21 5.99 33.74 20.89
CA CYS A 21 6.01 32.72 19.86
C CYS A 21 6.17 31.37 20.53
N LEU A 22 5.05 30.63 20.74
CA LEU A 22 5.12 29.20 21.02
C LEU A 22 5.63 28.51 19.75
N ALA A 23 6.93 28.20 19.72
CA ALA A 23 7.47 27.27 18.75
C ALA A 23 6.86 25.88 19.04
N ALA A 24 5.90 25.46 18.21
CA ALA A 24 5.42 24.08 18.23
C ALA A 24 6.61 23.18 17.87
N LEU A 25 7.19 22.52 18.86
CA LEU A 25 8.15 21.45 18.64
C LEU A 25 7.46 20.40 17.77
N PRO A 26 8.08 19.93 16.66
CA PRO A 26 7.54 18.83 15.90
C PRO A 26 7.45 17.62 16.85
N ALA A 27 6.25 17.09 17.03
CA ALA A 27 6.06 15.84 17.74
C ALA A 27 6.93 14.80 17.02
N MET A 28 8.01 14.36 17.65
CA MET A 28 8.81 13.24 17.17
C MET A 28 7.86 12.06 17.07
N ALA A 29 7.46 11.69 15.87
CA ALA A 29 6.67 10.50 15.64
C ALA A 29 7.44 9.32 16.22
N GLN A 30 6.92 8.73 17.29
CA GLN A 30 7.56 7.59 17.94
C GLN A 30 7.68 6.46 16.91
N ALA A 31 8.89 5.99 16.65
CA ALA A 31 9.15 4.95 15.67
C ALA A 31 8.28 3.72 16.01
N ARG A 32 7.43 3.32 15.07
CA ARG A 32 6.59 2.13 15.25
C ARG A 32 7.48 0.89 15.28
N VAL A 33 7.32 0.07 16.31
CA VAL A 33 8.04 -1.21 16.43
C VAL A 33 7.32 -2.24 15.54
N PRO A 34 8.05 -2.99 14.69
CA PRO A 34 7.45 -4.06 13.89
C PRO A 34 6.84 -5.16 14.78
N ILE A 35 5.65 -5.63 14.41
CA ILE A 35 5.06 -6.86 14.97
C ILE A 35 5.31 -7.97 13.95
N THR A 36 6.33 -8.78 14.23
CA THR A 36 6.80 -9.81 13.31
C THR A 36 5.97 -11.08 13.43
N GLU A 37 5.82 -11.79 12.32
CA GLU A 37 5.34 -13.17 12.30
C GLU A 37 6.47 -14.14 12.67
N LYS A 38 6.13 -15.41 12.91
CA LYS A 38 7.15 -16.44 13.23
C LYS A 38 8.17 -16.62 12.09
N ILE A 39 7.71 -16.45 10.85
CA ILE A 39 8.54 -16.55 9.65
C ILE A 39 8.32 -15.29 8.82
N GLU A 40 9.39 -14.55 8.63
CA GLU A 40 9.41 -13.34 7.79
C GLU A 40 10.16 -13.61 6.50
N TRP A 41 9.62 -13.12 5.39
CA TRP A 41 10.20 -13.34 4.08
C TRP A 41 9.89 -12.16 3.15
N THR A 42 10.78 -11.97 2.18
CA THR A 42 10.57 -11.12 1.01
C THR A 42 10.96 -11.93 -0.22
N TRP A 43 10.12 -11.90 -1.24
CA TRP A 43 10.32 -12.60 -2.50
C TRP A 43 10.24 -11.64 -3.66
N THR A 44 11.22 -11.71 -4.55
CA THR A 44 11.27 -10.89 -5.77
C THR A 44 11.47 -11.79 -6.98
N ASP A 45 10.83 -11.42 -8.09
CA ASP A 45 11.00 -12.08 -9.37
C ASP A 45 10.89 -11.07 -10.51
N ARG A 46 11.43 -11.44 -11.68
CA ARG A 46 11.44 -10.61 -12.88
C ARG A 46 11.53 -11.48 -14.13
N PRO A 47 11.18 -10.96 -15.30
CA PRO A 47 11.45 -11.66 -16.55
C PRO A 47 12.96 -11.94 -16.69
N GLU A 48 13.31 -13.14 -17.10
CA GLU A 48 14.71 -13.50 -17.39
C GLU A 48 15.29 -12.61 -18.50
N THR A 49 14.49 -12.37 -19.55
CA THR A 49 14.84 -11.48 -20.65
C THR A 49 13.70 -10.50 -20.91
N PRO A 50 13.71 -9.31 -20.26
CA PRO A 50 12.67 -8.31 -20.48
C PRO A 50 12.72 -7.80 -21.92
N ALA A 51 11.59 -7.72 -22.60
CA ALA A 51 11.46 -7.12 -23.92
C ALA A 51 11.57 -5.58 -23.79
N ALA A 52 12.51 -4.98 -24.53
CA ALA A 52 12.83 -3.55 -24.39
C ALA A 52 11.71 -2.61 -24.86
N ASP A 53 10.85 -3.09 -25.75
CA ASP A 53 9.71 -2.38 -26.34
C ASP A 53 8.42 -2.52 -25.53
N LEU A 54 8.38 -3.39 -24.53
CA LEU A 54 7.22 -3.59 -23.70
C LEU A 54 7.27 -2.80 -22.38
N PRO A 55 6.13 -2.29 -21.91
CA PRO A 55 6.05 -1.64 -20.60
C PRO A 55 6.32 -2.65 -19.46
N ASN A 56 6.94 -2.17 -18.37
CA ASN A 56 7.09 -2.98 -17.18
C ASN A 56 5.91 -2.77 -16.23
N VAL A 57 5.46 -3.85 -15.61
CA VAL A 57 4.36 -3.91 -14.65
C VAL A 57 4.85 -4.54 -13.37
N LEU A 58 4.53 -3.94 -12.23
CA LEU A 58 4.82 -4.48 -10.90
C LEU A 58 3.57 -5.15 -10.34
N LEU A 59 3.73 -6.37 -9.83
CA LEU A 59 2.83 -7.01 -8.88
C LEU A 59 3.46 -6.92 -7.50
N ALA A 60 2.86 -6.16 -6.58
CA ALA A 60 3.33 -6.00 -5.21
C ALA A 60 2.31 -6.58 -4.23
N GLY A 61 2.72 -7.53 -3.38
CA GLY A 61 1.77 -8.13 -2.45
C GLY A 61 2.37 -9.15 -1.49
N ASP A 62 1.68 -10.24 -1.33
CA ASP A 62 2.01 -11.32 -0.42
C ASP A 62 2.09 -12.69 -1.13
N SER A 63 1.91 -13.78 -0.38
CA SER A 63 1.96 -15.15 -0.93
C SER A 63 0.88 -15.43 -1.99
N ILE A 64 -0.28 -14.77 -1.93
CA ILE A 64 -1.34 -14.92 -2.93
C ILE A 64 -0.91 -14.24 -4.23
N THR A 65 -0.34 -13.04 -4.15
CA THR A 65 0.24 -12.34 -5.30
C THR A 65 1.34 -13.16 -5.94
N ARG A 66 2.24 -13.73 -5.12
CA ARG A 66 3.28 -14.64 -5.59
C ARG A 66 2.72 -15.88 -6.29
N ALA A 67 1.61 -16.44 -5.79
CA ALA A 67 1.00 -17.64 -6.35
C ALA A 67 0.40 -17.41 -7.74
N TYR A 68 -0.26 -16.27 -7.99
CA TYR A 68 -0.81 -15.98 -9.31
C TYR A 68 0.18 -15.28 -10.27
N TYR A 69 1.35 -14.81 -9.81
CA TYR A 69 2.33 -14.10 -10.63
C TYR A 69 2.70 -14.84 -11.93
N PRO A 70 3.05 -16.15 -11.95
CA PRO A 70 3.39 -16.83 -13.19
C PRO A 70 2.24 -16.86 -14.20
N ALA A 71 1.00 -16.98 -13.72
CA ALA A 71 -0.17 -16.97 -14.58
C ALA A 71 -0.44 -15.56 -15.15
N VAL A 72 -0.26 -14.50 -14.36
CA VAL A 72 -0.34 -13.10 -14.84
C VAL A 72 0.74 -12.82 -15.89
N ALA A 73 1.97 -13.30 -15.65
CA ALA A 73 3.05 -13.14 -16.61
C ALA A 73 2.74 -13.84 -17.96
N ASN A 74 2.09 -15.00 -17.90
CA ASN A 74 1.62 -15.71 -19.10
C ASN A 74 0.48 -14.94 -19.80
N GLU A 75 -0.52 -14.45 -19.05
CA GLU A 75 -1.63 -13.63 -19.58
C GLU A 75 -1.13 -12.35 -20.27
N LEU A 76 -0.07 -11.73 -19.75
CA LEU A 76 0.49 -10.49 -20.28
C LEU A 76 1.67 -10.72 -21.25
N LYS A 77 1.92 -11.96 -21.67
CA LYS A 77 2.98 -12.28 -22.64
C LYS A 77 2.80 -11.49 -23.93
N GLY A 78 3.86 -10.82 -24.36
CA GLY A 78 3.84 -9.93 -25.53
C GLY A 78 3.11 -8.60 -25.31
N VAL A 79 2.64 -8.32 -24.09
CA VAL A 79 1.95 -7.09 -23.72
C VAL A 79 2.74 -6.27 -22.70
N ALA A 80 3.33 -6.93 -21.72
CA ALA A 80 4.12 -6.29 -20.66
C ALA A 80 5.16 -7.23 -20.08
N ASN A 81 6.24 -6.68 -19.55
CA ASN A 81 7.18 -7.37 -18.68
C ASN A 81 6.64 -7.35 -17.25
N VAL A 82 6.38 -8.49 -16.64
CA VAL A 82 5.79 -8.57 -15.30
C VAL A 82 6.86 -8.85 -14.26
N TYR A 83 6.90 -8.01 -13.23
CA TYR A 83 7.83 -8.07 -12.10
C TYR A 83 7.05 -8.36 -10.82
N LEU A 84 7.69 -9.03 -9.86
CA LEU A 84 7.12 -9.39 -8.58
C LEU A 84 7.90 -8.77 -7.42
N PHE A 85 7.17 -8.23 -6.46
CA PHE A 85 7.58 -7.99 -5.08
C PHE A 85 6.54 -8.60 -4.15
N ALA A 86 6.92 -9.56 -3.32
CA ALA A 86 6.03 -10.17 -2.33
C ALA A 86 6.71 -10.20 -0.96
N THR A 87 5.94 -9.94 0.11
CA THR A 87 6.45 -9.92 1.49
C THR A 87 5.40 -10.45 2.47
N SER A 88 5.88 -11.03 3.58
CA SER A 88 5.05 -11.38 4.73
C SER A 88 4.69 -10.17 5.60
N ALA A 89 5.33 -9.02 5.41
CA ALA A 89 4.99 -7.80 6.15
C ALA A 89 3.71 -7.16 5.60
N CYS A 90 2.74 -6.84 6.45
CA CYS A 90 1.53 -6.11 6.04
C CYS A 90 1.77 -4.58 6.03
N SER A 91 0.86 -3.81 5.42
CA SER A 91 0.97 -2.35 5.35
C SER A 91 1.09 -1.67 6.72
N GLY A 92 0.57 -2.28 7.80
CA GLY A 92 0.76 -1.80 9.18
C GLY A 92 2.20 -1.90 9.68
N ASP A 93 3.03 -2.71 9.04
CA ASP A 93 4.43 -2.89 9.40
C ASP A 93 5.29 -1.73 8.86
N PRO A 94 6.01 -1.00 9.73
CA PRO A 94 6.84 0.13 9.33
C PRO A 94 8.01 -0.24 8.42
N ARG A 95 8.32 -1.52 8.23
CA ARG A 95 9.38 -2.00 7.32
C ARG A 95 8.97 -1.95 5.85
N VAL A 96 7.67 -2.06 5.52
CA VAL A 96 7.18 -2.18 4.14
C VAL A 96 7.66 -1.04 3.22
N PRO A 97 7.60 0.25 3.60
CA PRO A 97 8.15 1.31 2.76
C PRO A 97 9.66 1.18 2.49
N GLY A 98 10.43 0.64 3.45
CA GLY A 98 11.85 0.33 3.30
C GLY A 98 12.07 -0.78 2.28
N GLN A 99 11.38 -1.90 2.45
CA GLN A 99 11.45 -3.04 1.54
C GLN A 99 11.10 -2.65 0.09
N LEU A 100 10.10 -1.80 -0.11
CA LEU A 100 9.76 -1.28 -1.44
C LEU A 100 10.87 -0.40 -2.02
N ARG A 101 11.47 0.50 -1.24
CA ARG A 101 12.61 1.31 -1.69
C ARG A 101 13.79 0.45 -2.14
N ASP A 102 14.14 -0.56 -1.35
CA ASP A 102 15.22 -1.50 -1.65
C ASP A 102 14.92 -2.27 -2.94
N TYR A 103 13.69 -2.74 -3.10
CA TYR A 103 13.22 -3.41 -4.30
C TYR A 103 13.36 -2.51 -5.55
N PHE A 104 12.86 -1.28 -5.52
CA PHE A 104 12.96 -0.36 -6.65
C PHE A 104 14.41 -0.02 -7.00
N SER A 105 15.27 0.16 -5.99
CA SER A 105 16.70 0.36 -6.17
C SER A 105 17.37 -0.84 -6.86
N MET A 106 17.00 -2.06 -6.45
CA MET A 106 17.53 -3.31 -7.02
C MET A 106 17.07 -3.52 -8.46
N MET A 107 15.79 -3.24 -8.77
CA MET A 107 15.26 -3.46 -10.11
C MET A 107 15.75 -2.43 -11.13
N GLY A 108 15.87 -1.16 -10.75
CA GLY A 108 16.42 -0.11 -11.62
C GLY A 108 15.62 0.17 -12.90
N VAL A 109 14.33 -0.19 -12.94
CA VAL A 109 13.46 -0.04 -14.11
C VAL A 109 12.29 0.88 -13.85
N ASN A 110 11.73 1.46 -14.91
CA ASN A 110 10.50 2.24 -14.81
C ASN A 110 9.28 1.33 -14.97
N PHE A 111 8.25 1.54 -14.16
CA PHE A 111 7.00 0.82 -14.24
C PHE A 111 5.89 1.71 -14.84
N ALA A 112 5.04 1.12 -15.69
CA ALA A 112 3.85 1.75 -16.24
C ALA A 112 2.61 1.52 -15.38
N VAL A 113 2.52 0.37 -14.71
CA VAL A 113 1.43 0.00 -13.80
C VAL A 113 2.04 -0.68 -12.57
N ALA A 114 1.50 -0.40 -11.39
CA ALA A 114 1.74 -1.17 -10.18
C ALA A 114 0.39 -1.67 -9.63
N HIS A 115 0.18 -2.97 -9.72
CA HIS A 115 -0.93 -3.67 -9.10
C HIS A 115 -0.47 -4.12 -7.70
N PHE A 116 -1.22 -3.78 -6.65
CA PHE A 116 -0.79 -4.05 -5.30
C PHE A 116 -1.91 -4.51 -4.38
N ASN A 117 -1.56 -5.42 -3.47
CA ASN A 117 -2.31 -5.84 -2.29
C ASN A 117 -1.33 -6.08 -1.15
N ASN A 118 -1.77 -6.04 0.08
CA ASN A 118 -0.96 -6.42 1.24
C ASN A 118 -1.84 -6.62 2.49
N GLY A 119 -2.85 -7.47 2.43
CA GLY A 119 -3.86 -7.59 3.48
C GLY A 119 -3.94 -8.95 4.19
N MET A 120 -3.27 -9.99 3.68
CA MET A 120 -3.40 -11.35 4.23
C MET A 120 -2.42 -11.65 5.37
N HIS A 121 -1.43 -10.82 5.60
CA HIS A 121 -0.43 -10.98 6.66
C HIS A 121 -0.58 -9.96 7.81
N GLY A 122 0.26 -10.10 8.85
CA GLY A 122 0.33 -9.16 9.96
C GLY A 122 -0.92 -9.19 10.85
N TRP A 123 -1.37 -10.36 11.22
CA TRP A 123 -2.56 -10.52 12.06
C TRP A 123 -2.35 -10.09 13.51
N GLY A 124 -1.12 -9.76 13.91
CA GLY A 124 -0.79 -9.06 15.16
C GLY A 124 -1.14 -7.57 15.15
N TYR A 125 -1.32 -6.96 13.98
CA TYR A 125 -1.78 -5.57 13.83
C TYR A 125 -3.30 -5.51 13.87
N THR A 126 -3.85 -4.44 14.46
CA THR A 126 -5.28 -4.14 14.32
C THR A 126 -5.58 -3.67 12.88
N GLU A 127 -6.86 -3.70 12.50
CA GLU A 127 -7.30 -3.23 11.19
C GLU A 127 -7.03 -1.71 11.01
N GLN A 128 -7.08 -0.95 12.11
CA GLN A 128 -6.73 0.48 12.12
C GLN A 128 -5.23 0.70 11.90
N GLN A 129 -4.37 -0.12 12.51
CA GLN A 129 -2.92 -0.07 12.30
C GLN A 129 -2.56 -0.47 10.86
N TYR A 130 -3.21 -1.50 10.31
CA TYR A 130 -3.10 -1.87 8.90
C TYR A 130 -3.46 -0.68 7.99
N ALA A 131 -4.62 -0.07 8.20
CA ALA A 131 -5.10 1.05 7.40
C ALA A 131 -4.21 2.29 7.53
N ALA A 132 -3.67 2.56 8.73
CA ALA A 132 -2.77 3.68 8.98
C ALA A 132 -1.42 3.58 8.23
N GLY A 133 -0.98 2.36 7.89
CA GLY A 133 0.25 2.14 7.12
C GLY A 133 0.07 2.25 5.59
N LEU A 134 -1.15 2.13 5.08
CA LEU A 134 -1.41 2.19 3.64
C LEU A 134 -0.95 3.49 2.96
N PRO A 135 -1.11 4.68 3.54
CA PRO A 135 -0.59 5.90 2.94
C PRO A 135 0.93 5.88 2.73
N GLU A 136 1.69 5.30 3.67
CA GLU A 136 3.15 5.18 3.57
C GLU A 136 3.56 4.16 2.48
N MET A 137 2.82 3.06 2.37
CA MET A 137 3.01 2.08 1.29
C MET A 137 2.73 2.71 -0.08
N ILE A 138 1.61 3.44 -0.24
CA ILE A 138 1.27 4.16 -1.48
C ILE A 138 2.32 5.22 -1.82
N ALA A 139 2.80 5.97 -0.82
CA ALA A 139 3.87 6.94 -1.01
C ALA A 139 5.17 6.30 -1.49
N ALA A 140 5.53 5.13 -0.93
CA ALA A 140 6.72 4.37 -1.36
C ALA A 140 6.56 3.84 -2.80
N LEU A 141 5.38 3.33 -3.18
CA LEU A 141 5.08 2.92 -4.55
C LEU A 141 5.19 4.09 -5.53
N ARG A 142 4.62 5.26 -5.19
CA ARG A 142 4.70 6.47 -6.02
C ARG A 142 6.12 7.01 -6.14
N ALA A 143 6.90 6.94 -5.07
CA ALA A 143 8.29 7.39 -5.08
C ALA A 143 9.19 6.48 -5.94
N GLY A 144 9.02 5.16 -5.82
CA GLY A 144 9.80 4.19 -6.57
C GLY A 144 9.34 3.98 -8.02
N ALA A 145 8.06 4.25 -8.30
CA ALA A 145 7.45 4.12 -9.61
C ALA A 145 6.63 5.38 -9.99
N PRO A 146 7.27 6.55 -10.17
CA PRO A 146 6.57 7.84 -10.27
C PRO A 146 5.69 7.99 -11.52
N ARG A 147 5.86 7.14 -12.52
CA ARG A 147 5.05 7.11 -13.75
C ARG A 147 4.00 6.01 -13.75
N ALA A 148 4.02 5.13 -12.76
CA ALA A 148 3.08 4.01 -12.71
C ALA A 148 1.67 4.47 -12.33
N LYS A 149 0.68 3.96 -13.05
CA LYS A 149 -0.70 3.97 -12.59
C LYS A 149 -0.85 2.87 -11.55
N LEU A 150 -1.43 3.22 -10.40
CA LEU A 150 -1.68 2.27 -9.32
C LEU A 150 -3.05 1.61 -9.51
N VAL A 151 -3.15 0.34 -9.17
CA VAL A 151 -4.42 -0.40 -8.99
C VAL A 151 -4.30 -1.28 -7.75
N TRP A 152 -5.28 -1.17 -6.86
CA TRP A 152 -5.30 -1.92 -5.61
C TRP A 152 -6.20 -3.15 -5.75
N ALA A 153 -5.70 -4.31 -5.32
CA ALA A 153 -6.50 -5.52 -5.23
C ALA A 153 -7.04 -5.71 -3.81
N THR A 154 -8.31 -6.06 -3.67
CA THR A 154 -8.89 -6.45 -2.39
C THR A 154 -8.28 -7.78 -1.89
N THR A 155 -8.16 -7.91 -0.57
CA THR A 155 -7.71 -9.17 0.06
C THR A 155 -8.81 -10.22 -0.06
N THR A 156 -8.43 -11.41 -0.53
CA THR A 156 -9.33 -12.54 -0.79
C THR A 156 -9.88 -13.15 0.51
N PRO A 157 -11.03 -13.85 0.46
CA PRO A 157 -11.57 -14.55 1.63
C PRO A 157 -10.69 -15.76 2.02
N VAL A 158 -10.84 -16.22 3.26
CA VAL A 158 -10.26 -17.49 3.75
C VAL A 158 -11.31 -18.60 3.73
N ARG A 159 -10.84 -19.84 3.50
CA ARG A 159 -11.71 -21.02 3.44
C ARG A 159 -12.26 -21.38 4.81
N ARG A 160 -11.39 -21.45 5.82
CA ARG A 160 -11.75 -21.75 7.21
C ARG A 160 -11.71 -20.46 8.01
N ASP A 161 -12.76 -20.19 8.79
CA ASP A 161 -12.95 -18.94 9.50
C ASP A 161 -13.20 -19.19 11.00
N PRO A 162 -12.29 -18.81 11.92
CA PRO A 162 -10.96 -18.24 11.64
C PRO A 162 -9.92 -19.33 11.24
N THR A 163 -8.83 -18.88 10.61
CA THR A 163 -7.66 -19.73 10.34
C THR A 163 -6.80 -19.89 11.59
N ALA A 164 -5.88 -20.86 11.58
CA ALA A 164 -4.92 -21.05 12.67
C ALA A 164 -3.95 -19.85 12.84
N SER A 165 -3.72 -19.06 11.80
CA SER A 165 -2.88 -17.85 11.85
C SER A 165 -3.60 -16.61 12.38
N GLY A 166 -4.89 -16.70 12.68
CA GLY A 166 -5.71 -15.60 13.20
C GLY A 166 -6.35 -14.72 12.15
N SER A 167 -6.26 -15.06 10.86
CA SER A 167 -7.09 -14.43 9.83
C SER A 167 -8.54 -14.88 9.96
N SER A 168 -9.47 -13.99 9.65
CA SER A 168 -10.89 -14.28 9.56
C SER A 168 -11.55 -13.42 8.49
N ASN A 169 -12.64 -13.89 7.91
CA ASN A 169 -13.37 -13.11 6.90
C ASN A 169 -13.85 -11.77 7.46
N ALA A 170 -14.31 -11.71 8.71
CA ALA A 170 -14.71 -10.45 9.35
C ALA A 170 -13.53 -9.44 9.43
N ARG A 171 -12.31 -9.89 9.72
CA ARG A 171 -11.11 -9.04 9.74
C ARG A 171 -10.69 -8.62 8.34
N ILE A 172 -10.78 -9.52 7.36
CA ILE A 172 -10.51 -9.26 5.94
C ILE A 172 -11.47 -8.19 5.42
N ASP A 173 -12.78 -8.35 5.69
CA ASP A 173 -13.80 -7.38 5.29
C ASP A 173 -13.55 -6.00 5.90
N ALA A 174 -13.15 -5.95 7.17
CA ALA A 174 -12.81 -4.70 7.84
C ALA A 174 -11.56 -4.04 7.20
N ARG A 175 -10.50 -4.81 6.86
CA ARG A 175 -9.32 -4.31 6.14
C ARG A 175 -9.69 -3.82 4.75
N ASN A 176 -10.45 -4.61 3.99
CA ASN A 176 -10.89 -4.24 2.64
C ASN A 176 -11.73 -2.95 2.65
N ARG A 177 -12.65 -2.81 3.61
CA ARG A 177 -13.46 -1.59 3.75
C ARG A 177 -12.60 -0.36 4.04
N LEU A 178 -11.71 -0.43 5.05
CA LEU A 178 -10.83 0.69 5.40
C LEU A 178 -9.87 1.06 4.25
N ALA A 179 -9.33 0.06 3.56
CA ALA A 179 -8.47 0.30 2.41
C ALA A 179 -9.26 0.92 1.24
N SER A 180 -10.46 0.41 0.93
CA SER A 180 -11.31 0.95 -0.13
C SER A 180 -11.67 2.42 0.07
N GLU A 181 -11.93 2.84 1.32
CA GLU A 181 -12.17 4.25 1.65
C GLU A 181 -10.95 5.13 1.30
N LEU A 182 -9.73 4.64 1.56
CA LEU A 182 -8.50 5.34 1.18
C LEU A 182 -8.31 5.34 -0.34
N MET A 183 -8.45 4.18 -1.02
CA MET A 183 -8.27 4.08 -2.47
C MET A 183 -9.23 5.00 -3.23
N SER A 184 -10.46 5.13 -2.74
CA SER A 184 -11.44 6.07 -3.29
C SER A 184 -10.97 7.53 -3.17
N ARG A 185 -10.46 7.94 -2.01
CA ARG A 185 -9.90 9.29 -1.80
C ARG A 185 -8.68 9.56 -2.69
N GLU A 186 -7.82 8.56 -2.83
CA GLU A 186 -6.60 8.62 -3.64
C GLU A 186 -6.86 8.43 -5.15
N ARG A 187 -8.11 8.15 -5.55
CA ARG A 187 -8.53 7.84 -6.93
C ARG A 187 -7.75 6.68 -7.53
N ILE A 188 -7.44 5.67 -6.71
CA ILE A 188 -6.81 4.44 -7.13
C ILE A 188 -7.93 3.44 -7.47
N PRO A 189 -8.01 2.92 -8.71
CA PRO A 189 -8.99 1.91 -9.07
C PRO A 189 -8.78 0.62 -8.29
N THR A 190 -9.87 -0.10 -8.09
CA THR A 190 -9.89 -1.38 -7.35
C THR A 190 -10.06 -2.55 -8.32
N ASP A 191 -9.22 -3.57 -8.12
CA ASP A 191 -9.39 -4.92 -8.64
C ASP A 191 -10.02 -5.78 -7.54
N ASP A 192 -11.30 -6.14 -7.66
CA ASP A 192 -12.03 -6.80 -6.58
C ASP A 192 -11.82 -8.33 -6.58
N GLN A 193 -10.63 -8.74 -6.17
CA GLN A 193 -10.26 -10.15 -5.99
C GLN A 193 -11.08 -10.83 -4.88
N HIS A 194 -11.54 -10.07 -3.88
CA HIS A 194 -12.39 -10.61 -2.82
C HIS A 194 -13.72 -11.10 -3.39
N GLN A 195 -14.42 -10.23 -4.12
CA GLN A 195 -15.70 -10.56 -4.74
C GLN A 195 -15.56 -11.71 -5.74
N LEU A 196 -14.47 -11.72 -6.53
CA LEU A 196 -14.18 -12.82 -7.45
C LEU A 196 -14.12 -14.16 -6.73
N MET A 197 -13.42 -14.23 -5.60
CA MET A 197 -13.12 -15.48 -4.93
C MET A 197 -14.18 -15.92 -3.89
N LEU A 198 -15.15 -15.07 -3.54
CA LEU A 198 -16.23 -15.40 -2.60
C LEU A 198 -17.03 -16.64 -2.99
N THR A 199 -17.24 -16.88 -4.28
CA THR A 199 -18.02 -18.01 -4.79
C THR A 199 -17.15 -19.21 -5.18
N HIS A 200 -15.84 -19.15 -4.94
CA HIS A 200 -14.85 -20.14 -5.35
C HIS A 200 -14.12 -20.79 -4.17
N ASN A 201 -14.86 -21.09 -3.09
CA ASN A 201 -14.30 -21.72 -1.90
C ASN A 201 -13.69 -23.10 -2.18
N ASP A 202 -14.17 -23.80 -3.21
CA ASP A 202 -13.66 -25.07 -3.73
C ASP A 202 -12.28 -24.96 -4.37
N LEU A 203 -11.86 -23.77 -4.76
CA LEU A 203 -10.55 -23.53 -5.38
C LEU A 203 -9.42 -23.25 -4.37
N HIS A 204 -9.68 -23.30 -3.07
CA HIS A 204 -8.63 -23.21 -2.07
C HIS A 204 -7.79 -24.50 -2.01
N SER A 205 -6.45 -24.35 -1.94
CA SER A 205 -5.52 -25.44 -1.65
C SER A 205 -5.33 -25.69 -0.15
N ASP A 206 -5.39 -24.62 0.63
CA ASP A 206 -5.39 -24.64 2.10
C ASP A 206 -6.42 -23.64 2.66
N ASP A 207 -6.22 -23.09 3.87
CA ASP A 207 -7.16 -22.14 4.46
C ASP A 207 -7.08 -20.74 3.84
N VAL A 208 -6.00 -20.41 3.14
CA VAL A 208 -5.68 -19.06 2.62
C VAL A 208 -5.37 -19.07 1.13
N HIS A 209 -4.58 -20.06 0.68
CA HIS A 209 -4.05 -20.09 -0.69
C HIS A 209 -4.98 -20.85 -1.63
N TYR A 210 -4.81 -20.59 -2.92
CA TYR A 210 -5.62 -21.17 -3.98
C TYR A 210 -4.86 -22.23 -4.77
N THR A 211 -5.59 -23.16 -5.36
CA THR A 211 -5.08 -24.13 -6.32
C THR A 211 -4.55 -23.43 -7.58
N PRO A 212 -3.80 -24.11 -8.45
CA PRO A 212 -3.42 -23.52 -9.75
C PRO A 212 -4.62 -23.01 -10.57
N ALA A 213 -5.78 -23.66 -10.47
CA ALA A 213 -7.00 -23.20 -11.14
C ALA A 213 -7.53 -21.89 -10.53
N GLY A 214 -7.53 -21.76 -9.19
CA GLY A 214 -7.88 -20.52 -8.51
C GLY A 214 -6.92 -19.38 -8.82
N SER A 215 -5.62 -19.66 -8.80
CA SER A 215 -4.59 -18.69 -9.19
C SER A 215 -4.72 -18.23 -10.65
N ALA A 216 -5.09 -19.13 -11.56
CA ALA A 216 -5.34 -18.78 -12.96
C ALA A 216 -6.57 -17.87 -13.12
N LEU A 217 -7.65 -18.15 -12.38
CA LEU A 217 -8.84 -17.30 -12.35
C LEU A 217 -8.52 -15.88 -11.85
N GLN A 218 -7.77 -15.79 -10.74
CA GLN A 218 -7.28 -14.51 -10.21
C GLN A 218 -6.43 -13.77 -11.24
N ALA A 219 -5.51 -14.47 -11.90
CA ALA A 219 -4.59 -13.89 -12.87
C ALA A 219 -5.31 -13.27 -14.09
N GLN A 220 -6.39 -13.86 -14.56
CA GLN A 220 -7.20 -13.32 -15.65
C GLN A 220 -7.76 -11.94 -15.28
N GLN A 221 -8.31 -11.78 -14.08
CA GLN A 221 -8.86 -10.51 -13.60
C GLN A 221 -7.75 -9.48 -13.37
N VAL A 222 -6.62 -9.88 -12.73
CA VAL A 222 -5.45 -9.02 -12.55
C VAL A 222 -4.91 -8.51 -13.89
N ALA A 223 -4.75 -9.41 -14.87
CA ALA A 223 -4.27 -9.04 -16.20
C ALA A 223 -5.25 -8.07 -16.92
N ALA A 224 -6.55 -8.27 -16.77
CA ALA A 224 -7.57 -7.37 -17.31
C ALA A 224 -7.50 -5.96 -16.67
N ALA A 225 -7.36 -5.89 -15.34
CA ALA A 225 -7.20 -4.64 -14.61
C ALA A 225 -5.92 -3.88 -15.02
N ILE A 226 -4.83 -4.60 -15.23
CA ILE A 226 -3.56 -4.04 -15.72
C ILE A 226 -3.70 -3.52 -17.14
N ARG A 227 -4.26 -4.31 -18.07
CA ARG A 227 -4.46 -3.90 -19.48
C ARG A 227 -5.28 -2.61 -19.60
N ALA A 228 -6.28 -2.43 -18.74
CA ALA A 228 -7.11 -1.22 -18.72
C ALA A 228 -6.30 0.05 -18.38
N LEU A 229 -5.16 -0.08 -17.71
CA LEU A 229 -4.31 1.02 -17.28
C LEU A 229 -3.06 1.21 -18.16
N LEU A 230 -2.67 0.22 -18.95
CA LEU A 230 -1.53 0.34 -19.84
C LEU A 230 -1.73 1.46 -20.88
N PRO A 231 -0.65 2.08 -21.36
CA PRO A 231 -0.74 2.97 -22.52
C PRO A 231 -1.40 2.23 -23.70
N LYS A 232 -2.29 2.93 -24.40
CA LYS A 232 -2.80 2.39 -25.67
C LYS A 232 -1.68 2.41 -26.70
N PRO A 233 -1.55 1.38 -27.54
CA PRO A 233 -0.56 1.33 -28.60
C PRO A 233 -0.70 2.48 -29.59
#